data_ba0f891f2c46df7fdd9463bd4af2d80a
#
_entry.id   ba0f891f2c46df7fdd9463bd4af2d80a
#
_cell.length_a   1.000
_cell.length_b   1.000
_cell.length_c   1.000
_cell.angle_alpha   90.00
_cell.angle_beta   90.00
_cell.angle_gamma   90.00
#
_symmetry.space_group_name_H-M   'P 1'
#
loop_
_entity.id
_entity.type
_entity.pdbx_description
1 polymer ?
#
loop_
_entity_poly.entity_id
_entity_poly.type
_entity_poly.pdbx_seq_one_letter_code
_entity_poly.pdbx_strand_id
1 'polypeptide(L)'
;EIAQKTKEYYPNVLIAGGLPPQNSTYKVDDRAQDKISENFYSQAKLINPFVDFFYLDVLSSFKEIKIVLDSTKEFNKPYLIGIHISEGTKLPSGEKISEMMNYLKKQKILGVILSCVSPENYGLNLNEIKSIGIPFGFKLNGFIKTEPFPRPNQKDKNNKFVQPNKFLGKRKDL
;
A
#
# COMPACT_ATOMS: atom_id res chain seq x y z
N GLU A 1 1.55 -20.52 -7.86
CA GLU A 1 1.52 -21.99 -7.76
C GLU A 1 1.13 -22.44 -6.34
N ILE A 2 1.88 -22.08 -5.28
CA ILE A 2 1.58 -22.52 -3.90
C ILE A 2 0.18 -22.06 -3.45
N ALA A 3 -0.17 -20.80 -3.63
CA ALA A 3 -1.50 -20.27 -3.27
C ALA A 3 -2.64 -20.98 -4.02
N GLN A 4 -2.44 -21.32 -5.29
CA GLN A 4 -3.42 -22.07 -6.09
C GLN A 4 -3.61 -23.49 -5.53
N LYS A 5 -2.52 -24.19 -5.22
CA LYS A 5 -2.59 -25.50 -4.58
C LYS A 5 -3.28 -25.45 -3.22
N THR A 6 -3.00 -24.41 -2.41
CA THR A 6 -3.68 -24.23 -1.13
C THR A 6 -5.20 -24.06 -1.33
N LYS A 7 -5.62 -23.33 -2.36
CA LYS A 7 -7.04 -23.12 -2.67
C LYS A 7 -7.75 -24.42 -3.09
N GLU A 8 -7.04 -25.39 -3.69
CA GLU A 8 -7.61 -26.70 -4.00
C GLU A 8 -8.04 -27.46 -2.74
N TYR A 9 -7.25 -27.34 -1.65
CA TYR A 9 -7.60 -27.93 -0.36
C TYR A 9 -8.59 -27.09 0.47
N TYR A 10 -8.62 -25.78 0.25
CA TYR A 10 -9.44 -24.83 0.99
C TYR A 10 -10.20 -23.92 0.00
N PRO A 11 -11.26 -24.42 -0.66
CA PRO A 11 -11.91 -23.72 -1.79
C PRO A 11 -12.56 -22.37 -1.41
N ASN A 12 -12.82 -22.15 -0.13
CA ASN A 12 -13.42 -20.90 0.36
C ASN A 12 -12.39 -19.78 0.64
N VAL A 13 -11.08 -20.05 0.53
CA VAL A 13 -10.08 -19.00 0.70
C VAL A 13 -9.96 -18.15 -0.57
N LEU A 14 -9.69 -16.87 -0.38
CA LEU A 14 -9.42 -15.93 -1.46
C LEU A 14 -7.92 -15.67 -1.59
N ILE A 15 -7.46 -15.60 -2.83
CA ILE A 15 -6.06 -15.29 -3.14
C ILE A 15 -5.93 -13.80 -3.46
N ALA A 16 -5.15 -13.08 -2.68
CA ALA A 16 -4.80 -11.69 -2.94
C ALA A 16 -3.63 -11.56 -3.91
N GLY A 17 -3.76 -10.73 -4.91
CA GLY A 17 -2.66 -10.33 -5.81
C GLY A 17 -2.01 -9.03 -5.31
N GLY A 18 -0.81 -9.11 -4.75
CA GLY A 18 -0.10 -7.94 -4.23
C GLY A 18 0.37 -7.00 -5.35
N LEU A 19 0.03 -5.72 -5.22
CA LEU A 19 0.51 -4.61 -6.05
C LEU A 19 1.19 -3.58 -5.15
N PRO A 20 2.46 -3.79 -4.76
CA PRO A 20 3.21 -2.88 -3.90
C PRO A 20 3.69 -1.64 -4.67
N PRO A 21 4.21 -0.60 -3.97
CA PRO A 21 4.86 0.53 -4.59
C PRO A 21 5.95 0.09 -5.58
N GLN A 22 5.94 0.68 -6.77
CA GLN A 22 6.78 0.23 -7.89
C GLN A 22 8.19 0.84 -7.89
N ASN A 23 8.44 1.82 -7.05
CA ASN A 23 9.74 2.54 -6.99
C ASN A 23 10.35 2.49 -5.58
N SER A 24 9.66 2.99 -4.58
CA SER A 24 10.15 3.05 -3.21
C SER A 24 9.01 2.92 -2.22
N THR A 25 9.21 2.17 -1.14
CA THR A 25 8.24 2.03 -0.05
C THR A 25 8.31 3.26 0.87
N TYR A 26 7.17 3.69 1.39
CA TYR A 26 6.99 4.82 2.32
C TYR A 26 7.33 6.18 1.73
N LYS A 27 7.40 6.28 0.41
CA LYS A 27 7.69 7.51 -0.32
C LYS A 27 6.75 7.63 -1.52
N VAL A 28 6.40 8.86 -1.85
CA VAL A 28 5.64 9.18 -3.06
C VAL A 28 6.45 8.78 -4.31
N ASP A 29 5.81 8.13 -5.26
CA ASP A 29 6.40 7.87 -6.56
C ASP A 29 6.32 9.15 -7.42
N ASP A 30 7.47 9.75 -7.67
CA ASP A 30 7.64 11.00 -8.41
C ASP A 30 7.87 10.80 -9.92
N ARG A 31 7.85 9.55 -10.39
CA ARG A 31 8.01 9.24 -11.81
C ARG A 31 6.82 9.74 -12.64
N ALA A 32 7.01 9.75 -13.96
CA ALA A 32 5.95 10.06 -14.91
C ALA A 32 4.77 9.10 -14.77
N GLN A 33 3.55 9.61 -14.96
CA GLN A 33 2.32 8.85 -14.72
C GLN A 33 2.19 7.62 -15.62
N ASP A 34 2.59 7.74 -16.88
CA ASP A 34 2.62 6.66 -17.86
C ASP A 34 3.52 5.51 -17.40
N LYS A 35 4.69 5.82 -16.84
CA LYS A 35 5.62 4.82 -16.31
C LYS A 35 5.07 4.09 -15.09
N ILE A 36 4.42 4.80 -14.18
CA ILE A 36 3.75 4.20 -13.02
C ILE A 36 2.61 3.30 -13.50
N SER A 37 1.78 3.79 -14.42
CA SER A 37 0.65 3.07 -15.02
C SER A 37 1.10 1.78 -15.70
N GLU A 38 2.12 1.85 -16.57
CA GLU A 38 2.69 0.70 -17.28
C GLU A 38 3.18 -0.39 -16.32
N ASN A 39 3.89 0.01 -15.26
CA ASN A 39 4.42 -0.94 -14.29
C ASN A 39 3.30 -1.67 -13.53
N PHE A 40 2.29 -0.94 -13.02
CA PHE A 40 1.16 -1.56 -12.33
C PHE A 40 0.33 -2.44 -13.26
N TYR A 41 0.08 -1.98 -14.48
CA TYR A 41 -0.63 -2.76 -15.48
C TYR A 41 0.08 -4.07 -15.80
N SER A 42 1.38 -4.02 -16.08
CA SER A 42 2.17 -5.20 -16.42
C SER A 42 2.20 -6.22 -15.28
N GLN A 43 2.38 -5.77 -14.05
CA GLN A 43 2.35 -6.65 -12.88
C GLN A 43 0.96 -7.25 -12.68
N ALA A 44 -0.08 -6.43 -12.72
CA ALA A 44 -1.46 -6.89 -12.56
C ALA A 44 -1.84 -7.91 -13.65
N LYS A 45 -1.46 -7.67 -14.91
CA LYS A 45 -1.69 -8.59 -16.02
C LYS A 45 -1.09 -9.98 -15.79
N LEU A 46 0.13 -10.02 -15.24
CA LEU A 46 0.81 -11.29 -14.95
C LEU A 46 0.11 -12.09 -13.85
N ILE A 47 -0.37 -11.42 -12.79
CA ILE A 47 -0.97 -12.12 -11.65
C ILE A 47 -2.49 -12.31 -11.77
N ASN A 48 -3.16 -11.53 -12.63
CA ASN A 48 -4.62 -11.53 -12.79
C ASN A 48 -5.26 -12.93 -12.92
N PRO A 49 -4.71 -13.89 -13.70
CA PRO A 49 -5.32 -15.22 -13.83
C PRO A 49 -5.32 -16.05 -12.55
N PHE A 50 -4.52 -15.68 -11.56
CA PHE A 50 -4.20 -16.51 -10.38
C PHE A 50 -4.78 -15.96 -9.08
N VAL A 51 -5.45 -14.81 -9.09
CA VAL A 51 -5.89 -14.11 -7.88
C VAL A 51 -7.38 -13.78 -7.94
N ASP A 52 -8.00 -13.64 -6.78
CA ASP A 52 -9.42 -13.29 -6.67
C ASP A 52 -9.63 -11.77 -6.59
N PHE A 53 -8.67 -11.04 -6.01
CA PHE A 53 -8.69 -9.58 -5.88
C PHE A 53 -7.27 -9.02 -5.88
N PHE A 54 -7.13 -7.71 -6.12
CA PHE A 54 -5.85 -7.01 -5.99
C PHE A 54 -5.71 -6.37 -4.61
N TYR A 55 -4.54 -6.51 -4.01
CA TYR A 55 -4.15 -5.83 -2.79
C TYR A 55 -3.10 -4.77 -3.09
N LEU A 56 -3.50 -3.50 -3.07
CA LEU A 56 -2.59 -2.37 -3.18
C LEU A 56 -1.91 -2.20 -1.83
N ASP A 57 -0.66 -2.62 -1.69
CA ASP A 57 0.01 -2.63 -0.39
C ASP A 57 0.89 -1.39 -0.20
N VAL A 58 0.68 -0.68 0.91
CA VAL A 58 1.58 0.38 1.41
C VAL A 58 1.74 1.57 0.45
N LEU A 59 0.70 1.95 -0.30
CA LEU A 59 0.77 3.10 -1.20
C LEU A 59 0.84 4.42 -0.42
N SER A 60 1.64 5.34 -0.91
CA SER A 60 2.03 6.56 -0.20
C SER A 60 1.40 7.84 -0.76
N SER A 61 0.62 7.75 -1.84
CA SER A 61 -0.06 8.89 -2.44
C SER A 61 -1.41 8.55 -3.05
N PHE A 62 -2.31 9.51 -3.03
CA PHE A 62 -3.59 9.38 -3.71
C PHE A 62 -3.42 9.33 -5.24
N LYS A 63 -2.40 9.99 -5.77
CA LYS A 63 -2.03 9.91 -7.19
C LYS A 63 -1.73 8.47 -7.60
N GLU A 64 -0.88 7.74 -6.85
CA GLU A 64 -0.57 6.34 -7.14
C GLU A 64 -1.82 5.46 -7.10
N ILE A 65 -2.66 5.64 -6.07
CA ILE A 65 -3.92 4.88 -5.93
C ILE A 65 -4.80 5.08 -7.14
N LYS A 66 -4.99 6.32 -7.60
CA LYS A 66 -5.76 6.61 -8.83
C LYS A 66 -5.14 5.93 -10.05
N ILE A 67 -3.84 6.07 -10.24
CA ILE A 67 -3.14 5.49 -11.40
C ILE A 67 -3.32 3.96 -11.44
N VAL A 68 -3.13 3.27 -10.32
CA VAL A 68 -3.27 1.81 -10.31
C VAL A 68 -4.71 1.38 -10.56
N LEU A 69 -5.71 2.05 -9.95
CA LEU A 69 -7.11 1.74 -10.19
C LEU A 69 -7.50 1.96 -11.65
N ASP A 70 -7.06 3.05 -12.27
CA ASP A 70 -7.37 3.36 -13.66
C ASP A 70 -6.66 2.42 -14.65
N SER A 71 -5.39 2.09 -14.40
CA SER A 71 -4.60 1.23 -15.29
C SER A 71 -5.00 -0.24 -15.23
N THR A 72 -5.59 -0.69 -14.14
CA THR A 72 -5.92 -2.11 -13.94
C THR A 72 -7.42 -2.43 -13.96
N LYS A 73 -8.28 -1.43 -14.21
CA LYS A 73 -9.74 -1.57 -14.20
C LYS A 73 -10.29 -2.62 -15.17
N GLU A 74 -9.64 -2.84 -16.30
CA GLU A 74 -10.06 -3.82 -17.31
C GLU A 74 -10.07 -5.26 -16.79
N PHE A 75 -9.26 -5.57 -15.77
CA PHE A 75 -9.24 -6.90 -15.15
C PHE A 75 -10.47 -7.19 -14.29
N ASN A 76 -11.32 -6.19 -14.05
CA ASN A 76 -12.60 -6.30 -13.35
C ASN A 76 -12.55 -7.01 -11.98
N LYS A 77 -11.44 -6.90 -11.27
CA LYS A 77 -11.28 -7.44 -9.92
C LYS A 77 -11.55 -6.38 -8.85
N PRO A 78 -12.04 -6.78 -7.67
CA PRO A 78 -12.14 -5.85 -6.54
C PRO A 78 -10.75 -5.55 -5.97
N TYR A 79 -10.66 -4.45 -5.21
CA TYR A 79 -9.42 -3.98 -4.62
C TYR A 79 -9.51 -3.92 -3.09
N LEU A 80 -8.45 -4.33 -2.42
CA LEU A 80 -8.17 -4.00 -1.04
C LEU A 80 -7.08 -2.92 -1.04
N ILE A 81 -7.35 -1.75 -0.45
CA ILE A 81 -6.48 -0.58 -0.58
C ILE A 81 -5.64 -0.42 0.69
N GLY A 82 -4.34 -0.69 0.60
CA GLY A 82 -3.38 -0.47 1.67
C GLY A 82 -2.73 0.90 1.56
N ILE A 83 -3.02 1.77 2.52
CA ILE A 83 -2.54 3.16 2.59
C ILE A 83 -1.46 3.26 3.67
N HIS A 84 -0.39 3.99 3.40
CA HIS A 84 0.65 4.26 4.36
C HIS A 84 0.58 5.68 4.90
N ILE A 85 0.68 5.78 6.24
CA ILE A 85 0.85 7.05 6.96
C ILE A 85 2.06 6.87 7.88
N SER A 86 3.16 7.55 7.57
CA SER A 86 4.40 7.43 8.34
C SER A 86 4.24 8.05 9.73
N GLU A 87 3.58 9.21 9.80
CA GLU A 87 3.39 9.99 11.02
C GLU A 87 2.19 10.94 10.87
N GLY A 88 1.41 11.11 11.94
CA GLY A 88 0.26 12.02 11.95
C GLY A 88 -0.94 11.47 11.20
N THR A 89 -1.65 12.34 10.46
CA THR A 89 -2.94 12.03 9.81
C THR A 89 -2.94 12.21 8.29
N LYS A 90 -1.78 12.38 7.69
CA LYS A 90 -1.63 12.59 6.24
C LYS A 90 -0.77 11.50 5.61
N LEU A 91 -1.05 11.20 4.36
CA LEU A 91 -0.17 10.40 3.53
C LEU A 91 1.17 11.12 3.32
N PRO A 92 2.25 10.43 2.94
CA PRO A 92 3.51 11.06 2.55
C PRO A 92 3.37 12.13 1.46
N SER A 93 2.35 12.05 0.61
CA SER A 93 2.01 13.06 -0.41
C SER A 93 1.26 14.29 0.12
N GLY A 94 0.84 14.27 1.39
CA GLY A 94 0.22 15.40 2.07
C GLY A 94 -1.30 15.37 2.15
N GLU A 95 -1.99 14.47 1.45
CA GLU A 95 -3.45 14.34 1.51
C GLU A 95 -3.91 13.66 2.79
N LYS A 96 -5.13 13.95 3.22
CA LYS A 96 -5.83 13.22 4.28
C LYS A 96 -6.55 12.00 3.70
N ILE A 97 -6.80 11.00 4.56
CA ILE A 97 -7.59 9.83 4.18
C ILE A 97 -8.98 10.24 3.68
N SER A 98 -9.64 11.17 4.37
CA SER A 98 -10.97 11.69 3.99
C SER A 98 -11.05 12.25 2.58
N GLU A 99 -9.98 12.86 2.07
CA GLU A 99 -9.93 13.40 0.71
C GLU A 99 -10.00 12.31 -0.37
N MET A 100 -9.46 11.12 -0.07
CA MET A 100 -9.50 9.98 -0.97
C MET A 100 -10.83 9.23 -0.94
N MET A 101 -11.51 9.25 0.18
CA MET A 101 -12.61 8.33 0.45
C MET A 101 -13.83 8.56 -0.42
N ASN A 102 -14.13 9.81 -0.77
CA ASN A 102 -15.20 10.12 -1.72
C ASN A 102 -14.92 9.56 -3.13
N TYR A 103 -13.65 9.46 -3.50
CA TYR A 103 -13.24 8.80 -4.72
C TYR A 103 -13.34 7.27 -4.58
N LEU A 104 -12.79 6.71 -3.50
CA LEU A 104 -12.76 5.27 -3.27
C LEU A 104 -14.16 4.65 -3.12
N LYS A 105 -15.13 5.35 -2.52
CA LYS A 105 -16.54 4.92 -2.45
C LYS A 105 -17.18 4.62 -3.80
N LYS A 106 -16.68 5.23 -4.86
CA LYS A 106 -17.17 5.04 -6.24
C LYS A 106 -16.47 3.88 -6.96
N GLN A 107 -15.47 3.28 -6.34
CA GLN A 107 -14.70 2.17 -6.91
C GLN A 107 -15.17 0.82 -6.35
N LYS A 108 -14.82 -0.26 -7.03
CA LYS A 108 -15.09 -1.64 -6.60
C LYS A 108 -14.07 -2.07 -5.54
N ILE A 109 -14.17 -1.55 -4.32
CA ILE A 109 -13.23 -1.86 -3.24
C ILE A 109 -13.84 -2.75 -2.17
N LEU A 110 -13.03 -3.63 -1.61
CA LEU A 110 -13.36 -4.51 -0.47
C LEU A 110 -13.21 -3.77 0.86
N GLY A 111 -12.28 -2.83 0.92
CA GLY A 111 -11.98 -2.07 2.13
C GLY A 111 -10.68 -1.29 2.01
N VAL A 112 -10.34 -0.59 3.11
CA VAL A 112 -9.11 0.18 3.26
C VAL A 112 -8.33 -0.33 4.47
N ILE A 113 -7.03 -0.51 4.30
CA ILE A 113 -6.11 -0.91 5.37
C ILE A 113 -5.07 0.18 5.59
N LEU A 114 -4.88 0.61 6.84
CA LEU A 114 -3.70 1.38 7.22
C LEU A 114 -2.53 0.41 7.35
N SER A 115 -1.59 0.51 6.41
CA SER A 115 -0.51 -0.46 6.24
C SER A 115 0.82 0.05 6.76
N CYS A 116 1.52 -0.80 7.51
CA CYS A 116 2.84 -0.54 8.08
C CYS A 116 2.85 0.71 8.97
N VAL A 117 1.82 0.90 9.77
CA VAL A 117 1.65 2.03 10.69
C VAL A 117 1.89 1.58 12.13
N SER A 118 2.34 2.49 12.98
CA SER A 118 2.39 2.23 14.41
C SER A 118 0.98 2.21 15.02
N PRO A 119 0.75 1.52 16.14
CA PRO A 119 -0.54 1.58 16.84
C PRO A 119 -0.97 2.99 17.20
N GLU A 120 -0.03 3.87 17.54
CA GLU A 120 -0.30 5.28 17.84
C GLU A 120 -0.84 6.01 16.60
N ASN A 121 -0.17 5.88 15.47
CA ASN A 121 -0.63 6.49 14.21
C ASN A 121 -1.97 5.92 13.76
N TYR A 122 -2.19 4.62 13.95
CA TYR A 122 -3.50 4.03 13.69
C TYR A 122 -4.58 4.65 14.58
N GLY A 123 -4.31 4.79 15.89
CA GLY A 123 -5.23 5.42 16.85
C GLY A 123 -5.60 6.85 16.46
N LEU A 124 -4.64 7.65 16.03
CA LEU A 124 -4.86 9.03 15.57
C LEU A 124 -5.82 9.12 14.38
N ASN A 125 -5.80 8.13 13.49
CA ASN A 125 -6.59 8.10 12.27
C ASN A 125 -7.93 7.34 12.42
N LEU A 126 -8.16 6.68 13.55
CA LEU A 126 -9.28 5.75 13.72
C LEU A 126 -10.65 6.41 13.55
N ASN A 127 -10.85 7.60 14.12
CA ASN A 127 -12.13 8.30 14.04
C ASN A 127 -12.41 8.76 12.60
N GLU A 128 -11.40 9.25 11.89
CA GLU A 128 -11.53 9.66 10.51
C GLU A 128 -11.89 8.47 9.62
N ILE A 129 -11.16 7.34 9.73
CA ILE A 129 -11.42 6.16 8.90
C ILE A 129 -12.78 5.53 9.20
N LYS A 130 -13.21 5.50 10.46
CA LYS A 130 -14.55 5.03 10.85
C LYS A 130 -15.67 5.84 10.22
N SER A 131 -15.51 7.17 10.14
CA SER A 131 -16.54 8.09 9.62
C SER A 131 -16.84 7.88 8.13
N ILE A 132 -16.01 7.14 7.43
CA ILE A 132 -16.06 7.01 5.99
C ILE A 132 -17.07 5.97 5.51
N GLY A 133 -17.47 5.02 6.40
CA GLY A 133 -18.47 4.01 6.07
C GLY A 133 -18.02 3.00 5.00
N ILE A 134 -16.72 2.76 4.89
CA ILE A 134 -16.11 1.69 4.09
C ILE A 134 -15.48 0.69 5.06
N PRO A 135 -15.51 -0.62 4.80
CA PRO A 135 -14.79 -1.60 5.60
C PRO A 135 -13.32 -1.20 5.73
N PHE A 136 -12.77 -1.27 6.93
CA PHE A 136 -11.39 -0.88 7.16
C PHE A 136 -10.67 -1.84 8.10
N GLY A 137 -9.34 -1.81 8.04
CA GLY A 137 -8.48 -2.64 8.86
C GLY A 137 -7.10 -2.01 9.03
N PHE A 138 -6.17 -2.81 9.53
CA PHE A 138 -4.81 -2.37 9.77
C PHE A 138 -3.81 -3.51 9.60
N LYS A 139 -2.60 -3.11 9.20
CA LYS A 139 -1.39 -3.93 9.24
C LYS A 139 -0.36 -3.16 10.05
N LEU A 140 -0.39 -3.38 11.37
CA LEU A 140 0.49 -2.66 12.31
C LEU A 140 1.93 -3.16 12.20
N ASN A 141 2.88 -2.30 12.57
CA ASN A 141 4.27 -2.66 12.80
C ASN A 141 4.72 -2.23 14.20
N GLY A 142 5.86 -2.77 14.64
CA GLY A 142 6.47 -2.45 15.93
C GLY A 142 7.36 -1.21 15.94
N PHE A 143 7.38 -0.42 14.85
CA PHE A 143 8.19 0.81 14.75
C PHE A 143 7.35 2.02 15.15
N ILE A 144 7.97 2.99 15.82
CA ILE A 144 7.31 4.26 16.13
C ILE A 144 7.12 5.08 14.87
N LYS A 145 8.11 5.04 13.97
CA LYS A 145 8.10 5.74 12.68
C LYS A 145 8.69 4.86 11.58
N THR A 146 8.16 4.98 10.39
CA THR A 146 8.73 4.36 9.18
C THR A 146 9.38 5.43 8.31
N GLU A 147 10.50 5.05 7.68
CA GLU A 147 11.20 5.90 6.71
C GLU A 147 11.35 5.17 5.38
N PRO A 148 11.44 5.92 4.26
CA PRO A 148 11.68 5.32 2.96
C PRO A 148 12.93 4.44 2.97
N PHE A 149 12.84 3.24 2.41
CA PHE A 149 14.02 2.41 2.20
C PHE A 149 14.94 3.06 1.14
N PRO A 150 16.27 3.00 1.33
CA PRO A 150 17.20 3.42 0.30
C PRO A 150 17.01 2.54 -0.95
N ARG A 151 17.21 3.12 -2.12
CA ARG A 151 17.22 2.34 -3.38
C ARG A 151 18.34 1.31 -3.36
N PRO A 152 18.15 0.13 -3.96
CA PRO A 152 19.26 -0.80 -4.16
C PRO A 152 20.45 -0.06 -4.80
N ASN A 153 21.64 -0.25 -4.23
CA ASN A 153 22.87 0.40 -4.68
C ASN A 153 22.93 1.94 -4.56
N GLN A 154 22.01 2.56 -3.79
CA GLN A 154 22.11 3.97 -3.47
C GLN A 154 23.39 4.25 -2.68
N LYS A 155 24.12 5.31 -3.10
CA LYS A 155 25.32 5.79 -2.43
C LYS A 155 25.06 7.15 -1.78
N ASP A 156 25.70 7.38 -0.64
CA ASP A 156 25.70 8.67 0.05
C ASP A 156 26.67 9.67 -0.60
N LYS A 157 26.74 10.88 -0.03
CA LYS A 157 27.66 11.93 -0.50
C LYS A 157 29.15 11.55 -0.44
N ASN A 158 29.49 10.51 0.32
CA ASN A 158 30.85 9.98 0.45
C ASN A 158 31.09 8.73 -0.43
N ASN A 159 30.19 8.48 -1.39
CA ASN A 159 30.24 7.32 -2.30
C ASN A 159 30.14 5.95 -1.59
N LYS A 160 29.67 5.89 -0.33
CA LYS A 160 29.41 4.65 0.40
C LYS A 160 27.98 4.18 0.15
N PHE A 161 27.79 2.87 0.05
CA PHE A 161 26.43 2.28 -0.04
C PHE A 161 25.60 2.66 1.18
N VAL A 162 24.43 3.22 0.91
CA VAL A 162 23.45 3.52 1.95
C VAL A 162 22.91 2.19 2.47
N GLN A 163 23.14 1.90 3.74
CA GLN A 163 22.53 0.74 4.40
C GLN A 163 21.04 1.00 4.57
N PRO A 164 20.19 -0.05 4.48
CA PRO A 164 18.81 0.04 4.92
C PRO A 164 18.79 0.61 6.33
N ASN A 165 18.00 1.67 6.53
CA ASN A 165 17.99 2.39 7.78
C ASN A 165 17.81 1.46 8.96
N LYS A 166 18.58 1.69 10.02
CA LYS A 166 18.23 1.23 11.35
C LYS A 166 16.88 1.86 11.66
N PHE A 167 15.83 1.07 11.65
CA PHE A 167 14.47 1.53 11.92
C PHE A 167 14.46 2.41 13.17
N LEU A 168 14.01 3.65 13.01
CA LEU A 168 13.98 4.60 14.10
C LEU A 168 12.95 4.14 15.15
N GLY A 169 13.46 3.80 16.31
CA GLY A 169 12.67 3.49 17.49
C GLY A 169 12.04 2.10 17.48
N LYS A 170 12.80 1.09 17.87
CA LYS A 170 12.20 -0.12 18.41
C LYS A 170 11.35 0.27 19.62
N ARG A 171 10.11 -0.23 19.68
CA ARG A 171 9.35 -0.19 20.92
C ARG A 171 10.16 -0.90 22.00
N LYS A 172 10.33 -0.25 23.14
CA LYS A 172 10.98 -0.84 24.31
C LYS A 172 10.12 -1.91 24.99
N ASP A 173 8.85 -2.00 24.60
CA ASP A 173 7.79 -2.74 25.28
C ASP A 173 7.33 -3.99 24.49
N LEU A 174 8.07 -4.42 23.47
CA LEU A 174 7.85 -5.67 22.73
C LEU A 174 8.96 -6.67 23.01
#